data_28e38318466ef6cf19f2269205d8011e
#
_entry.id   28e38318466ef6cf19f2269205d8011e
#
_cell.length_a   1.000
_cell.length_b   1.000
_cell.length_c   1.000
_cell.angle_alpha   90.00
_cell.angle_beta   90.00
_cell.angle_gamma   90.00
#
_symmetry.space_group_name_H-M   'P 1'
#
loop_
_entity.id
_entity.type
_entity.pdbx_description
1 polymer ?
#
loop_
_entity_poly.entity_id
_entity_poly.type
_entity_poly.pdbx_seq_one_letter_code
_entity_poly.pdbx_strand_id
1 'polypeptide(L)'
;SGRSYGTSYLLSMKDLNTIDHIEDLKSIDSLKIEGRMKEPAYVANVVKRYRKALDEGTDQVEREALQKTFNRTYTEGYMFGEDPGSITNIQRPNNFGYEIGTVRGSFKGMYEIALTKTLHQNDIIRIDHENEDVNLSVARLYDQEGKLINQADDTCYIKIKEKLSPGDVVYKTKDYLFYKGLDADLDKEFRRFPLDLKVYAYPGAALVIDAE
;
A
#
# COMPACT_ATOMS: atom_id res chain seq x y z
N SER A 1 27.13 -29.54 13.52
CA SER A 1 27.65 -28.57 12.53
C SER A 1 26.47 -27.72 12.03
N GLY A 2 26.26 -26.55 12.67
CA GLY A 2 25.24 -25.60 12.24
C GLY A 2 25.63 -24.98 10.91
N ARG A 3 24.83 -25.15 9.87
CA ARG A 3 24.94 -24.35 8.67
C ARG A 3 24.40 -22.97 8.96
N SER A 4 25.20 -21.91 8.80
CA SER A 4 24.69 -20.53 8.79
C SER A 4 24.01 -20.27 7.44
N TYR A 5 22.75 -19.92 7.48
CA TYR A 5 21.97 -19.55 6.29
C TYR A 5 21.94 -18.03 6.06
N GLY A 6 22.83 -17.28 6.71
CA GLY A 6 22.81 -15.82 6.71
C GLY A 6 21.69 -15.24 7.58
N THR A 7 21.52 -13.93 7.51
CA THR A 7 20.42 -13.21 8.19
C THR A 7 19.26 -13.08 7.20
N SER A 8 18.09 -13.66 7.52
CA SER A 8 16.88 -13.56 6.70
C SER A 8 15.63 -13.61 7.59
N TYR A 9 14.52 -13.15 7.04
CA TYR A 9 13.24 -13.03 7.77
C TYR A 9 12.34 -14.25 7.52
N LEU A 10 12.81 -15.43 7.92
CA LEU A 10 12.13 -16.71 7.64
C LEU A 10 10.69 -16.80 8.18
N LEU A 11 10.36 -16.04 9.23
CA LEU A 11 9.02 -16.00 9.84
C LEU A 11 8.16 -14.81 9.36
N SER A 12 8.66 -13.99 8.43
CA SER A 12 7.89 -12.88 7.89
C SER A 12 6.93 -13.39 6.81
N MET A 13 5.65 -13.47 7.16
CA MET A 13 4.62 -13.90 6.22
C MET A 13 4.30 -12.78 5.22
N LYS A 14 4.09 -13.15 3.95
CA LYS A 14 3.45 -12.29 2.96
C LYS A 14 2.00 -12.01 3.37
N ASP A 15 1.40 -10.98 2.78
CA ASP A 15 -0.02 -10.70 3.00
C ASP A 15 -0.87 -11.58 2.08
N LEU A 16 -1.89 -12.24 2.65
CA LEU A 16 -2.84 -13.04 1.86
C LEU A 16 -3.66 -12.14 0.96
N ASN A 17 -3.65 -12.41 -0.33
CA ASN A 17 -4.41 -11.68 -1.33
C ASN A 17 -5.00 -12.65 -2.36
N THR A 18 -6.30 -12.71 -2.42
CA THR A 18 -7.06 -13.64 -3.28
C THR A 18 -7.90 -12.89 -4.33
N ILE A 19 -7.55 -11.64 -4.64
CA ILE A 19 -8.34 -10.80 -5.55
C ILE A 19 -8.44 -11.40 -6.96
N ASP A 20 -7.41 -12.14 -7.38
CA ASP A 20 -7.37 -12.81 -8.68
C ASP A 20 -8.31 -14.03 -8.76
N HIS A 21 -8.72 -14.53 -7.61
CA HIS A 21 -9.64 -15.67 -7.46
C HIS A 21 -11.01 -15.25 -6.96
N ILE A 22 -11.40 -13.99 -7.15
CA ILE A 22 -12.66 -13.46 -6.62
C ILE A 22 -13.86 -14.20 -7.17
N GLU A 23 -13.78 -14.68 -8.41
CA GLU A 23 -14.87 -15.46 -9.04
C GLU A 23 -15.09 -16.79 -8.33
N ASP A 24 -14.01 -17.46 -7.91
CA ASP A 24 -14.09 -18.73 -7.17
C ASP A 24 -14.66 -18.54 -5.77
N LEU A 25 -14.52 -17.33 -5.23
CA LEU A 25 -14.98 -16.97 -3.88
C LEU A 25 -16.41 -16.42 -3.84
N LYS A 26 -17.06 -16.19 -4.98
CA LYS A 26 -18.44 -15.64 -5.04
C LYS A 26 -19.50 -16.54 -4.40
N SER A 27 -19.24 -17.83 -4.26
CA SER A 27 -20.14 -18.78 -3.60
C SER A 27 -20.08 -18.73 -2.07
N ILE A 28 -19.14 -17.96 -1.50
CA ILE A 28 -18.96 -17.82 -0.06
C ILE A 28 -19.83 -16.67 0.44
N ASP A 29 -20.58 -16.88 1.53
CA ASP A 29 -21.53 -15.89 2.07
C ASP A 29 -20.86 -14.58 2.50
N SER A 30 -19.60 -14.64 3.01
CA SER A 30 -18.87 -13.45 3.43
C SER A 30 -17.37 -13.61 3.33
N LEU A 31 -16.67 -12.52 3.04
CA LEU A 31 -15.21 -12.43 3.05
C LEU A 31 -14.76 -11.55 4.22
N LYS A 32 -13.81 -12.05 5.01
CA LYS A 32 -13.23 -11.28 6.09
C LYS A 32 -11.95 -10.60 5.64
N ILE A 33 -11.91 -9.27 5.76
CA ILE A 33 -10.72 -8.45 5.53
C ILE A 33 -10.08 -8.16 6.89
N GLU A 34 -8.79 -8.52 7.04
CA GLU A 34 -8.05 -8.27 8.28
C GLU A 34 -7.23 -6.98 8.16
N GLY A 35 -7.48 -6.02 9.04
CA GLY A 35 -6.83 -4.71 9.00
C GLY A 35 -6.63 -4.07 10.38
N ARG A 36 -6.81 -4.85 11.48
CA ARG A 36 -6.80 -4.31 12.86
C ARG A 36 -5.56 -3.48 13.20
N MET A 37 -4.39 -3.86 12.69
CA MET A 37 -3.12 -3.17 12.93
C MET A 37 -2.69 -2.27 11.77
N LYS A 38 -3.59 -1.96 10.87
CA LYS A 38 -3.33 -1.14 9.68
C LYS A 38 -4.00 0.23 9.80
N GLU A 39 -3.49 1.19 9.03
CA GLU A 39 -4.11 2.51 8.89
C GLU A 39 -5.51 2.40 8.26
N PRO A 40 -6.46 3.31 8.57
CA PRO A 40 -7.80 3.31 7.96
C PRO A 40 -7.76 3.32 6.43
N ALA A 41 -6.83 4.06 5.83
CA ALA A 41 -6.63 4.11 4.38
C ALA A 41 -6.34 2.73 3.76
N TYR A 42 -5.61 1.85 4.46
CA TYR A 42 -5.40 0.47 4.02
C TYR A 42 -6.72 -0.29 3.93
N VAL A 43 -7.52 -0.24 5.00
CA VAL A 43 -8.82 -0.94 5.05
C VAL A 43 -9.75 -0.41 3.97
N ALA A 44 -9.84 0.92 3.83
CA ALA A 44 -10.66 1.57 2.81
C ALA A 44 -10.24 1.14 1.39
N ASN A 45 -8.93 1.11 1.11
CA ASN A 45 -8.42 0.67 -0.17
C ASN A 45 -8.80 -0.79 -0.44
N VAL A 46 -8.49 -1.70 0.48
CA VAL A 46 -8.74 -3.14 0.29
C VAL A 46 -10.24 -3.41 0.10
N VAL A 47 -11.10 -2.85 0.95
CA VAL A 47 -12.56 -3.00 0.83
C VAL A 47 -13.06 -2.48 -0.52
N LYS A 48 -12.59 -1.30 -0.95
CA LYS A 48 -12.99 -0.69 -2.24
C LYS A 48 -12.58 -1.59 -3.42
N ARG A 49 -11.37 -2.15 -3.41
CA ARG A 49 -10.89 -3.02 -4.50
C ARG A 49 -11.62 -4.34 -4.54
N TYR A 50 -11.77 -5.01 -3.40
CA TYR A 50 -12.53 -6.26 -3.34
C TYR A 50 -14.02 -6.07 -3.66
N ARG A 51 -14.64 -4.96 -3.23
CA ARG A 51 -16.04 -4.67 -3.59
C ARG A 51 -16.18 -4.50 -5.10
N LYS A 52 -15.30 -3.71 -5.72
CA LYS A 52 -15.30 -3.53 -7.17
C LYS A 52 -15.04 -4.85 -7.91
N ALA A 53 -14.07 -5.64 -7.44
CA ALA A 53 -13.77 -6.94 -8.04
C ALA A 53 -14.97 -7.90 -7.97
N LEU A 54 -15.75 -7.89 -6.89
CA LEU A 54 -16.98 -8.69 -6.76
C LEU A 54 -18.09 -8.24 -7.73
N ASP A 55 -18.18 -6.93 -8.00
CA ASP A 55 -19.23 -6.37 -8.85
C ASP A 55 -18.89 -6.41 -10.34
N GLU A 56 -17.61 -6.15 -10.69
CA GLU A 56 -17.18 -5.87 -12.06
C GLU A 56 -16.06 -6.82 -12.56
N GLY A 57 -15.49 -7.62 -11.65
CA GLY A 57 -14.28 -8.42 -11.92
C GLY A 57 -12.99 -7.66 -11.59
N THR A 58 -11.87 -8.38 -11.67
CA THR A 58 -10.54 -7.83 -11.36
C THR A 58 -9.79 -7.45 -12.64
N ASP A 59 -9.13 -6.30 -12.60
CA ASP A 59 -8.21 -5.84 -13.64
C ASP A 59 -6.84 -5.46 -13.07
N GLN A 60 -5.91 -5.05 -13.94
CA GLN A 60 -4.57 -4.64 -13.55
C GLN A 60 -4.57 -3.39 -12.65
N VAL A 61 -5.52 -2.48 -12.84
CA VAL A 61 -5.65 -1.24 -12.04
C VAL A 61 -5.94 -1.55 -10.59
N GLU A 62 -6.83 -2.52 -10.33
CA GLU A 62 -7.19 -2.94 -8.98
C GLU A 62 -6.01 -3.64 -8.27
N ARG A 63 -5.28 -4.50 -8.99
CA ARG A 63 -4.06 -5.15 -8.47
C ARG A 63 -3.00 -4.13 -8.08
N GLU A 64 -2.73 -3.17 -8.94
CA GLU A 64 -1.75 -2.09 -8.67
C GLU A 64 -2.21 -1.18 -7.53
N ALA A 65 -3.51 -0.89 -7.42
CA ALA A 65 -4.04 -0.08 -6.33
C ALA A 65 -3.84 -0.73 -4.96
N LEU A 66 -3.93 -2.05 -4.86
CA LEU A 66 -3.64 -2.76 -3.60
C LEU A 66 -2.19 -2.57 -3.15
N GLN A 67 -1.24 -2.50 -4.09
CA GLN A 67 0.18 -2.31 -3.77
C GLN A 67 0.50 -0.90 -3.25
N LYS A 68 -0.37 0.08 -3.48
CA LYS A 68 -0.16 1.50 -3.09
C LYS A 68 -0.36 1.76 -1.60
N THR A 69 -0.94 0.82 -0.88
CA THR A 69 -0.99 0.85 0.59
C THR A 69 -0.02 -0.17 1.17
N PHE A 70 0.01 -0.32 2.49
CA PHE A 70 0.92 -1.27 3.13
C PHE A 70 0.78 -2.67 2.52
N ASN A 71 1.92 -3.25 2.11
CA ASN A 71 1.99 -4.65 1.70
C ASN A 71 3.37 -5.24 2.03
N ARG A 72 3.41 -6.54 2.31
CA ARG A 72 4.64 -7.34 2.49
C ARG A 72 4.84 -8.28 1.32
N THR A 73 4.44 -7.85 0.13
CA THR A 73 4.16 -8.71 -1.03
C THR A 73 2.98 -9.63 -0.77
N TYR A 74 2.53 -10.35 -1.80
CA TYR A 74 1.30 -11.13 -1.72
C TYR A 74 1.55 -12.62 -1.89
N THR A 75 0.64 -13.41 -1.32
CA THR A 75 0.54 -14.85 -1.44
C THR A 75 -0.94 -15.23 -1.51
N GLU A 76 -1.25 -16.29 -2.22
CA GLU A 76 -2.56 -16.94 -2.22
C GLU A 76 -2.70 -17.96 -1.05
N GLY A 77 -1.63 -18.10 -0.26
CA GLY A 77 -1.55 -19.07 0.83
C GLY A 77 -1.54 -20.50 0.30
N TYR A 78 -2.38 -21.34 0.89
CA TYR A 78 -2.53 -22.74 0.47
C TYR A 78 -3.79 -23.00 -0.34
N MET A 79 -4.58 -21.95 -0.64
CA MET A 79 -5.92 -22.13 -1.18
C MET A 79 -5.93 -22.58 -2.64
N PHE A 80 -4.95 -22.12 -3.43
CA PHE A 80 -4.90 -22.32 -4.86
C PHE A 80 -3.64 -23.08 -5.32
N GLY A 81 -3.00 -23.80 -4.41
CA GLY A 81 -1.86 -24.68 -4.75
C GLY A 81 -0.50 -23.98 -4.82
N GLU A 82 -0.38 -22.79 -4.24
CA GLU A 82 0.91 -22.11 -4.14
C GLU A 82 1.94 -22.95 -3.33
N ASP A 83 3.21 -22.90 -3.74
CA ASP A 83 4.29 -23.58 -3.02
C ASP A 83 4.37 -23.07 -1.57
N PRO A 84 4.34 -23.97 -0.58
CA PRO A 84 4.50 -23.58 0.84
C PRO A 84 5.73 -22.75 1.13
N GLY A 85 6.81 -22.87 0.35
CA GLY A 85 8.01 -22.04 0.47
C GLY A 85 7.82 -20.59 0.04
N SER A 86 6.80 -20.29 -0.76
CA SER A 86 6.55 -18.96 -1.31
C SER A 86 5.75 -18.03 -0.37
N ILE A 87 5.17 -18.53 0.73
CA ILE A 87 4.32 -17.77 1.63
C ILE A 87 5.07 -16.78 2.53
N THR A 88 6.39 -16.85 2.58
CA THR A 88 7.22 -15.96 3.40
C THR A 88 7.98 -14.95 2.55
N ASN A 89 8.13 -13.73 3.09
CA ASN A 89 9.02 -12.72 2.53
C ASN A 89 10.34 -12.72 3.31
N ILE A 90 11.32 -13.45 2.81
CA ILE A 90 12.63 -13.60 3.46
C ILE A 90 13.51 -12.35 3.37
N GLN A 91 13.16 -11.41 2.48
CA GLN A 91 13.97 -10.21 2.23
C GLN A 91 13.70 -9.12 3.26
N ARG A 92 12.42 -8.88 3.59
CA ARG A 92 12.07 -7.85 4.57
C ARG A 92 10.73 -8.07 5.25
N PRO A 93 10.60 -7.68 6.55
CA PRO A 93 9.37 -7.88 7.32
C PRO A 93 8.40 -6.69 7.21
N ASN A 94 8.85 -5.57 6.62
CA ASN A 94 8.13 -4.30 6.61
C ASN A 94 7.40 -4.06 5.28
N ASN A 95 6.79 -2.87 5.16
CA ASN A 95 6.16 -2.43 3.93
C ASN A 95 7.12 -2.54 2.74
N PHE A 96 6.73 -3.31 1.74
CA PHE A 96 7.55 -3.52 0.55
C PHE A 96 7.41 -2.35 -0.42
N GLY A 97 6.21 -1.79 -0.54
CA GLY A 97 5.87 -0.80 -1.55
C GLY A 97 5.79 -1.42 -2.95
N TYR A 98 5.93 -0.59 -3.97
CA TYR A 98 5.99 -1.03 -5.36
C TYR A 98 7.12 -0.31 -6.09
N GLU A 99 7.77 -1.02 -7.01
CA GLU A 99 8.87 -0.50 -7.80
C GLU A 99 8.40 0.64 -8.71
N ILE A 100 9.17 1.72 -8.76
CA ILE A 100 8.90 2.89 -9.58
C ILE A 100 10.08 3.31 -10.46
N GLY A 101 11.23 2.69 -10.32
CA GLY A 101 12.40 3.02 -11.14
C GLY A 101 13.73 2.62 -10.55
N THR A 102 14.80 3.16 -11.12
CA THR A 102 16.17 2.87 -10.73
C THR A 102 17.04 4.13 -10.72
N VAL A 103 18.04 4.14 -9.86
CA VAL A 103 19.08 5.18 -9.84
C VAL A 103 19.98 5.02 -11.07
N ARG A 104 20.16 6.08 -11.86
CA ARG A 104 21.11 6.10 -12.98
C ARG A 104 22.50 6.56 -12.59
N GLY A 105 22.60 7.44 -11.62
CA GLY A 105 23.86 7.97 -11.15
C GLY A 105 23.74 9.35 -10.52
N SER A 106 24.87 10.01 -10.27
CA SER A 106 24.91 11.35 -9.71
C SER A 106 25.15 12.39 -10.81
N PHE A 107 24.37 13.47 -10.79
CA PHE A 107 24.49 14.60 -11.69
C PHE A 107 24.32 15.92 -10.93
N LYS A 108 25.31 16.80 -11.00
CA LYS A 108 25.29 18.13 -10.34
C LYS A 108 24.93 18.09 -8.85
N GLY A 109 25.40 17.07 -8.12
CA GLY A 109 25.13 16.90 -6.68
C GLY A 109 23.72 16.41 -6.35
N MET A 110 23.01 15.88 -7.33
CA MET A 110 21.72 15.19 -7.20
C MET A 110 21.82 13.80 -7.81
N TYR A 111 20.95 12.89 -7.43
CA TYR A 111 20.81 11.59 -8.07
C TYR A 111 19.73 11.65 -9.16
N GLU A 112 20.08 11.14 -10.33
CA GLU A 112 19.17 10.92 -11.44
C GLU A 112 18.46 9.59 -11.22
N ILE A 113 17.14 9.63 -11.26
CA ILE A 113 16.27 8.45 -11.14
C ILE A 113 15.50 8.30 -12.44
N ALA A 114 15.67 7.13 -13.08
CA ALA A 114 14.84 6.73 -14.20
C ALA A 114 13.57 6.11 -13.66
N LEU A 115 12.44 6.66 -14.02
CA LEU A 115 11.14 6.25 -13.52
C LEU A 115 10.41 5.37 -14.55
N THR A 116 9.68 4.40 -14.05
CA THR A 116 8.71 3.58 -14.79
C THR A 116 7.27 3.87 -14.36
N LYS A 117 7.11 4.60 -13.25
CA LYS A 117 5.84 5.08 -12.73
C LYS A 117 6.01 6.48 -12.14
N THR A 118 4.94 7.27 -12.18
CA THR A 118 4.94 8.65 -11.70
C THR A 118 5.41 8.77 -10.25
N LEU A 119 6.30 9.73 -10.00
CA LEU A 119 6.73 10.14 -8.67
C LEU A 119 6.25 11.55 -8.39
N HIS A 120 5.61 11.76 -7.23
CA HIS A 120 5.11 13.06 -6.80
C HIS A 120 5.90 13.60 -5.61
N GLN A 121 5.87 14.92 -5.47
CA GLN A 121 6.30 15.56 -4.23
C GLN A 121 5.45 15.05 -3.06
N ASN A 122 6.09 14.83 -1.92
CA ASN A 122 5.55 14.24 -0.69
C ASN A 122 5.31 12.72 -0.72
N ASP A 123 5.59 12.04 -1.82
CA ASP A 123 5.70 10.58 -1.80
C ASP A 123 6.79 10.13 -0.82
N ILE A 124 6.65 8.94 -0.26
CA ILE A 124 7.72 8.30 0.50
C ILE A 124 8.28 7.19 -0.36
N ILE A 125 9.60 7.23 -0.55
CA ILE A 125 10.34 6.23 -1.31
C ILE A 125 11.37 5.53 -0.45
N ARG A 126 11.69 4.31 -0.83
CA ARG A 126 12.79 3.51 -0.37
C ARG A 126 13.68 3.17 -1.55
N ILE A 127 14.97 3.27 -1.37
CA ILE A 127 15.98 2.87 -2.35
C ILE A 127 16.75 1.71 -1.75
N ASP A 128 16.74 0.58 -2.42
CA ASP A 128 17.49 -0.60 -2.03
C ASP A 128 18.96 -0.39 -2.44
N HIS A 129 19.83 -0.17 -1.46
CA HIS A 129 21.25 0.04 -1.68
C HIS A 129 22.07 -0.97 -0.87
N GLU A 130 22.80 -1.86 -1.55
CA GLU A 130 23.63 -2.90 -0.96
C GLU A 130 22.95 -3.64 0.21
N ASN A 131 23.36 -3.36 1.46
CA ASN A 131 22.84 -3.97 2.68
C ASN A 131 21.95 -3.01 3.49
N GLU A 132 21.79 -1.77 3.06
CA GLU A 132 21.06 -0.73 3.78
C GLU A 132 20.01 -0.06 2.86
N ASP A 133 18.80 0.10 3.39
CA ASP A 133 17.75 0.83 2.68
C ASP A 133 17.85 2.32 2.98
N VAL A 134 17.78 3.14 1.94
CA VAL A 134 17.61 4.58 2.08
C VAL A 134 16.15 4.94 1.99
N ASN A 135 15.57 5.40 3.10
CA ASN A 135 14.18 5.81 3.18
C ASN A 135 14.09 7.33 3.25
N LEU A 136 13.29 7.95 2.38
CA LEU A 136 13.12 9.39 2.38
C LEU A 136 11.73 9.83 1.93
N SER A 137 11.29 10.98 2.46
CA SER A 137 10.15 11.71 1.92
C SER A 137 10.64 12.64 0.81
N VAL A 138 9.98 12.62 -0.33
CA VAL A 138 10.33 13.40 -1.51
C VAL A 138 9.87 14.85 -1.32
N ALA A 139 10.64 15.61 -0.53
CA ALA A 139 10.32 17.00 -0.26
C ALA A 139 10.49 17.90 -1.50
N ARG A 140 11.43 17.57 -2.36
CA ARG A 140 11.74 18.35 -3.59
C ARG A 140 12.14 17.43 -4.72
N LEU A 141 11.53 17.65 -5.88
CA LEU A 141 11.88 17.04 -7.17
C LEU A 141 12.43 18.11 -8.09
N TYR A 142 13.38 17.74 -8.93
CA TYR A 142 13.96 18.64 -9.91
C TYR A 142 13.95 17.99 -11.30
N ASP A 143 13.84 18.83 -12.33
CA ASP A 143 14.09 18.45 -13.72
C ASP A 143 15.60 18.48 -14.04
N GLN A 144 15.96 18.20 -15.30
CA GLN A 144 17.34 18.19 -15.78
C GLN A 144 18.04 19.56 -15.73
N GLU A 145 17.28 20.65 -15.84
CA GLU A 145 17.78 22.01 -15.71
C GLU A 145 17.97 22.43 -14.24
N GLY A 146 17.48 21.63 -13.29
CA GLY A 146 17.55 21.92 -11.86
C GLY A 146 16.38 22.79 -11.36
N LYS A 147 15.30 22.89 -12.13
CA LYS A 147 14.07 23.56 -11.75
C LYS A 147 13.20 22.64 -10.88
N LEU A 148 12.55 23.22 -9.88
CA LEU A 148 11.60 22.47 -9.04
C LEU A 148 10.36 22.07 -9.84
N ILE A 149 9.98 20.81 -9.71
CA ILE A 149 8.78 20.22 -10.28
C ILE A 149 7.98 19.50 -9.19
N ASN A 150 6.68 19.31 -9.40
CA ASN A 150 5.80 18.64 -8.43
C ASN A 150 5.64 17.14 -8.71
N GLN A 151 5.90 16.72 -9.96
CA GLN A 151 5.83 15.32 -10.39
C GLN A 151 6.80 15.07 -11.55
N ALA A 152 7.14 13.80 -11.73
CA ALA A 152 7.90 13.30 -12.86
C ALA A 152 7.39 11.90 -13.25
N ASP A 153 7.44 11.61 -14.57
CA ASP A 153 6.96 10.34 -15.14
C ASP A 153 8.10 9.46 -15.70
N ASP A 154 9.18 10.08 -16.20
CA ASP A 154 10.30 9.37 -16.84
C ASP A 154 11.60 9.55 -16.09
N THR A 155 11.98 10.78 -15.79
CA THR A 155 13.27 11.10 -15.15
C THR A 155 13.10 12.24 -14.18
N CYS A 156 13.71 12.12 -13.01
CA CYS A 156 13.80 13.20 -12.05
C CYS A 156 15.15 13.22 -11.35
N TYR A 157 15.41 14.32 -10.66
CA TYR A 157 16.61 14.53 -9.88
C TYR A 157 16.25 14.82 -8.42
N ILE A 158 16.89 14.12 -7.49
CA ILE A 158 16.64 14.26 -6.04
C ILE A 158 17.98 14.45 -5.31
N LYS A 159 17.99 15.36 -4.34
CA LYS A 159 19.12 15.53 -3.42
C LYS A 159 19.03 14.49 -2.31
N ILE A 160 19.97 13.57 -2.30
CA ILE A 160 20.07 12.49 -1.30
C ILE A 160 21.48 12.60 -0.70
N LYS A 161 21.58 12.47 0.63
CA LYS A 161 22.86 12.58 1.34
C LYS A 161 23.65 11.29 1.31
N GLU A 162 22.93 10.18 1.33
CA GLU A 162 23.46 8.83 1.31
C GLU A 162 24.10 8.56 -0.05
N LYS A 163 25.12 7.72 -0.05
CA LYS A 163 25.76 7.29 -1.28
C LYS A 163 24.90 6.21 -1.92
N LEU A 164 24.58 6.38 -3.20
CA LEU A 164 23.83 5.42 -4.01
C LEU A 164 24.66 4.98 -5.21
N SER A 165 24.31 3.82 -5.74
CA SER A 165 24.95 3.22 -6.90
C SER A 165 23.99 3.17 -8.10
N PRO A 166 24.51 3.30 -9.34
CA PRO A 166 23.69 3.02 -10.51
C PRO A 166 23.12 1.61 -10.47
N GLY A 167 21.83 1.50 -10.72
CA GLY A 167 21.08 0.23 -10.65
C GLY A 167 20.34 0.00 -9.33
N ASP A 168 20.56 0.82 -8.30
CA ASP A 168 19.78 0.75 -7.06
C ASP A 168 18.29 0.93 -7.38
N VAL A 169 17.45 0.02 -6.88
CA VAL A 169 16.02 -0.01 -7.19
C VAL A 169 15.26 0.94 -6.26
N VAL A 170 14.36 1.71 -6.85
CA VAL A 170 13.53 2.70 -6.15
C VAL A 170 12.11 2.17 -6.00
N TYR A 171 11.64 2.07 -4.77
CA TYR A 171 10.29 1.68 -4.41
C TYR A 171 9.51 2.86 -3.84
N LYS A 172 8.24 3.00 -4.21
CA LYS A 172 7.31 3.91 -3.53
C LYS A 172 6.61 3.14 -2.41
N THR A 173 6.82 3.57 -1.18
CA THR A 173 6.25 2.96 0.02
C THR A 173 5.01 3.70 0.53
N LYS A 174 4.84 4.98 0.13
CA LYS A 174 3.61 5.74 0.34
C LYS A 174 3.35 6.67 -0.84
N ASP A 175 2.24 6.48 -1.51
CA ASP A 175 1.75 7.33 -2.60
C ASP A 175 0.90 8.45 -1.98
N TYR A 176 1.44 9.65 -1.89
CA TYR A 176 0.82 10.78 -1.19
C TYR A 176 -0.56 11.14 -1.74
N LEU A 177 -0.68 11.24 -3.08
CA LEU A 177 -1.96 11.63 -3.69
C LEU A 177 -3.01 10.52 -3.58
N PHE A 178 -2.59 9.27 -3.66
CA PHE A 178 -3.47 8.13 -3.46
C PHE A 178 -4.04 8.09 -2.04
N TYR A 179 -3.19 8.26 -1.03
CA TYR A 179 -3.62 8.33 0.37
C TYR A 179 -4.55 9.51 0.63
N LYS A 180 -4.22 10.70 0.10
CA LYS A 180 -5.09 11.88 0.20
C LYS A 180 -6.48 11.64 -0.41
N GLY A 181 -6.55 10.89 -1.51
CA GLY A 181 -7.82 10.49 -2.11
C GLY A 181 -8.62 9.54 -1.21
N LEU A 182 -7.96 8.55 -0.58
CA LEU A 182 -8.61 7.64 0.36
C LEU A 182 -9.11 8.35 1.62
N ASP A 183 -8.30 9.24 2.19
CA ASP A 183 -8.69 10.04 3.36
C ASP A 183 -9.92 10.90 3.05
N ALA A 184 -9.94 11.55 1.89
CA ALA A 184 -11.10 12.32 1.43
C ALA A 184 -12.35 11.44 1.21
N ASP A 185 -12.18 10.18 0.84
CA ASP A 185 -13.29 9.23 0.74
C ASP A 185 -13.78 8.79 2.13
N LEU A 186 -12.90 8.60 3.09
CA LEU A 186 -13.24 8.24 4.47
C LEU A 186 -14.02 9.34 5.19
N ASP A 187 -13.76 10.61 4.86
CA ASP A 187 -14.46 11.75 5.44
C ASP A 187 -15.89 11.93 4.91
N LYS A 188 -16.28 11.19 3.87
CA LYS A 188 -17.63 11.26 3.30
C LYS A 188 -18.58 10.34 4.07
N GLU A 189 -19.73 10.86 4.42
CA GLU A 189 -20.85 10.06 4.91
C GLU A 189 -21.56 9.38 3.74
N PHE A 190 -21.31 8.07 3.55
CA PHE A 190 -21.88 7.32 2.43
C PHE A 190 -23.29 6.77 2.67
N ARG A 191 -23.66 6.52 3.92
CA ARG A 191 -24.95 5.92 4.27
C ARG A 191 -25.50 6.55 5.54
N ARG A 192 -26.73 7.05 5.43
CA ARG A 192 -27.58 7.40 6.55
C ARG A 192 -28.79 6.52 6.50
N PHE A 193 -29.08 5.85 7.59
CA PHE A 193 -30.36 5.15 7.74
C PHE A 193 -31.26 6.07 8.55
N PRO A 194 -32.44 6.48 8.01
CA PRO A 194 -33.43 7.15 8.83
C PRO A 194 -33.88 6.16 9.92
N LEU A 195 -33.90 6.62 11.15
CA LEU A 195 -34.42 5.88 12.28
C LEU A 195 -35.52 6.72 12.90
N ASP A 196 -36.72 6.17 12.99
CA ASP A 196 -37.80 6.75 13.77
C ASP A 196 -37.60 6.31 15.23
N LEU A 197 -37.35 7.28 16.11
CA LEU A 197 -37.14 7.01 17.53
C LEU A 197 -38.37 7.45 18.33
N LYS A 198 -38.96 6.53 19.09
CA LYS A 198 -39.94 6.83 20.12
C LYS A 198 -39.26 6.80 21.49
N VAL A 199 -39.23 7.95 22.18
CA VAL A 199 -38.58 8.06 23.45
C VAL A 199 -39.64 8.24 24.55
N TYR A 200 -39.58 7.37 25.55
CA TYR A 200 -40.48 7.42 26.71
C TYR A 200 -39.68 7.73 27.96
N ALA A 201 -40.00 8.88 28.60
CA ALA A 201 -39.36 9.32 29.84
C ALA A 201 -40.42 9.58 30.87
N TYR A 202 -40.39 8.84 31.97
CA TYR A 202 -41.28 9.01 33.11
C TYR A 202 -40.46 9.26 34.42
N PRO A 203 -40.91 10.14 35.28
CA PRO A 203 -40.24 10.33 36.59
C PRO A 203 -40.15 9.01 37.36
N GLY A 204 -38.96 8.65 37.80
CA GLY A 204 -38.70 7.44 38.57
C GLY A 204 -38.63 6.12 37.76
N ALA A 205 -38.73 6.17 36.44
CA ALA A 205 -38.59 5.03 35.55
C ALA A 205 -37.33 5.16 34.69
N ALA A 206 -36.86 4.02 34.16
CA ALA A 206 -35.78 4.00 33.19
C ALA A 206 -36.26 4.63 31.85
N LEU A 207 -35.33 5.31 31.17
CA LEU A 207 -35.57 5.79 29.80
C LEU A 207 -35.72 4.61 28.86
N VAL A 208 -36.81 4.61 28.09
CA VAL A 208 -37.07 3.59 27.04
C VAL A 208 -36.98 4.27 25.69
N ILE A 209 -36.19 3.69 24.78
CA ILE A 209 -36.04 4.16 23.40
C ILE A 209 -36.37 2.99 22.48
N ASP A 210 -37.42 3.15 21.69
CA ASP A 210 -37.79 2.23 20.62
C ASP A 210 -37.30 2.81 19.28
N ALA A 211 -36.59 2.02 18.51
CA ALA A 211 -36.11 2.36 17.19
C ALA A 211 -36.80 1.48 16.14
N GLU A 212 -37.44 2.09 15.14
CA GLU A 212 -38.04 1.42 13.98
C GLU A 212 -37.30 1.81 12.68
#